data_c8a3a1edae9c1cee70bc552aa3b00783
#
_entry.id   c8a3a1edae9c1cee70bc552aa3b00783
#
_cell.length_a   1.000
_cell.length_b   1.000
_cell.length_c   1.000
_cell.angle_alpha   90.00
_cell.angle_beta   90.00
_cell.angle_gamma   90.00
#
_symmetry.space_group_name_H-M   'P 1'
#
loop_
_entity.id
_entity.type
_entity.pdbx_description
1 polymer ?
#
loop_
_entity_poly.entity_id
_entity_poly.type
_entity_poly.pdbx_seq_one_letter_code
_entity_poly.pdbx_strand_id
1 'polypeptide(L)'
;MIDQAITELVQYGLDTGLVAPEDKIFVTNQILEALGLESYEETPGSRGAEELEQILKEITDYAVEKELIADSIVYRDLFDTKIMGKLVPLPSMVSHKFYELYQEGPKKATDYFYKLSQDSDYIRRYRIKKDQKWITETPYGEMEITINLSKPEKDPKAIAAAKNATQSGYPKCQLCKENEGYAGRVNHPARQNHRIIPVRIDGKNWGFQYSPYVYYNEHCIVFNGEHVPMKIERATFAKLLDFVSQFPHYFVGSNADLPIVGGSILSHDHFQGGNHEFAMAKAPVIKEYVIPGYEDVRAGMVKWPMSVIRLQGKDKERLISAADHILMCWRSYTDEAAFIFAETNGEPHNTITPIARIRDGYFELDLVLRNNITTEEHPLGVYHPHAKLHHIKKENIGLIEVMGLAVLPSRLKSEMEQLADAILEGKDIRSNEVLEKHADWVEEFLPKYTDITKENIMDILHEEIGQVFNQVLEDAGVYKQTEEGRAAFERFVGSL
;
A
#
# COMPACT_ATOMS: atom_id res chain seq x y z
N MET A 1 4.47 34.83 -13.31
CA MET A 1 5.71 35.46 -12.79
C MET A 1 6.03 34.86 -11.42
N ILE A 2 7.27 34.72 -11.07
CA ILE A 2 7.68 33.99 -9.85
C ILE A 2 7.09 34.62 -8.56
N ASP A 3 7.02 35.95 -8.46
CA ASP A 3 6.47 36.64 -7.29
C ASP A 3 4.99 36.27 -7.06
N GLN A 4 4.22 36.15 -8.13
CA GLN A 4 2.82 35.69 -8.04
C GLN A 4 2.72 34.25 -7.52
N ALA A 5 3.53 33.33 -8.08
CA ALA A 5 3.55 31.95 -7.63
C ALA A 5 3.96 31.81 -6.15
N ILE A 6 4.92 32.66 -5.69
CA ILE A 6 5.30 32.72 -4.28
C ILE A 6 4.14 33.22 -3.40
N THR A 7 3.48 34.32 -3.84
CA THR A 7 2.32 34.88 -3.13
C THR A 7 1.22 33.85 -2.96
N GLU A 8 0.88 33.16 -4.06
CA GLU A 8 -0.19 32.14 -4.08
C GLU A 8 0.17 30.90 -3.24
N LEU A 9 1.46 30.47 -3.25
CA LEU A 9 1.91 29.38 -2.42
C LEU A 9 1.85 29.73 -0.91
N VAL A 10 2.26 30.94 -0.52
CA VAL A 10 2.19 31.39 0.87
C VAL A 10 0.71 31.52 1.29
N GLN A 11 -0.15 32.05 0.41
CA GLN A 11 -1.59 32.10 0.67
C GLN A 11 -2.20 30.72 0.82
N TYR A 12 -1.80 29.74 -0.01
CA TYR A 12 -2.17 28.34 0.16
C TYR A 12 -1.80 27.82 1.56
N GLY A 13 -0.58 28.14 2.04
CA GLY A 13 -0.13 27.75 3.38
C GLY A 13 -1.01 28.33 4.50
N LEU A 14 -1.44 29.59 4.35
CA LEU A 14 -2.35 30.26 5.29
C LEU A 14 -3.77 29.62 5.25
N ASP A 15 -4.31 29.43 4.06
CA ASP A 15 -5.69 28.91 3.85
C ASP A 15 -5.83 27.47 4.35
N THR A 16 -4.80 26.65 4.21
CA THR A 16 -4.78 25.27 4.67
C THR A 16 -4.42 25.11 6.15
N GLY A 17 -3.92 26.20 6.78
CA GLY A 17 -3.44 26.19 8.15
C GLY A 17 -2.07 25.52 8.36
N LEU A 18 -1.32 25.29 7.28
CA LEU A 18 0.09 24.86 7.37
C LEU A 18 0.98 26.00 7.94
N VAL A 19 0.66 27.24 7.59
CA VAL A 19 1.36 28.44 8.01
C VAL A 19 0.44 29.27 8.88
N ALA A 20 0.90 29.62 10.08
CA ALA A 20 0.19 30.58 10.94
C ALA A 20 0.36 32.00 10.39
N PRO A 21 -0.59 32.92 10.60
CA PRO A 21 -0.47 34.31 10.11
C PRO A 21 0.84 34.98 10.57
N GLU A 22 1.31 34.70 11.77
CA GLU A 22 2.54 35.23 12.35
C GLU A 22 3.79 34.74 11.61
N ASP A 23 3.73 33.56 10.99
CA ASP A 23 4.86 32.92 10.28
C ASP A 23 4.94 33.33 8.80
N LYS A 24 3.96 34.11 8.27
CA LYS A 24 3.88 34.47 6.85
C LYS A 24 5.21 35.02 6.30
N ILE A 25 5.77 36.04 6.97
CA ILE A 25 7.02 36.69 6.52
C ILE A 25 8.20 35.72 6.59
N PHE A 26 8.29 34.96 7.67
CA PHE A 26 9.37 33.98 7.85
C PHE A 26 9.35 32.93 6.73
N VAL A 27 8.19 32.34 6.44
CA VAL A 27 8.04 31.33 5.39
C VAL A 27 8.33 31.93 4.00
N THR A 28 7.85 33.14 3.72
CA THR A 28 8.16 33.85 2.47
C THR A 28 9.67 33.97 2.30
N ASN A 29 10.41 34.45 3.30
CA ASN A 29 11.85 34.59 3.25
C ASN A 29 12.58 33.26 3.08
N GLN A 30 12.07 32.17 3.66
CA GLN A 30 12.61 30.81 3.47
C GLN A 30 12.42 30.30 2.03
N ILE A 31 11.33 30.69 1.37
CA ILE A 31 11.09 30.36 -0.06
C ILE A 31 12.03 31.20 -0.94
N LEU A 32 12.18 32.50 -0.68
CA LEU A 32 13.11 33.38 -1.40
C LEU A 32 14.54 32.84 -1.34
N GLU A 33 15.01 32.43 -0.15
CA GLU A 33 16.33 31.83 0.03
C GLU A 33 16.47 30.54 -0.82
N ALA A 34 15.46 29.67 -0.82
CA ALA A 34 15.50 28.44 -1.59
C ALA A 34 15.53 28.66 -3.10
N LEU A 35 14.98 29.79 -3.59
CA LEU A 35 14.96 30.22 -5.00
C LEU A 35 16.12 31.11 -5.39
N GLY A 36 16.99 31.50 -4.45
CA GLY A 36 18.08 32.42 -4.68
C GLY A 36 17.64 33.86 -5.05
N LEU A 37 16.48 34.29 -4.53
CA LEU A 37 15.91 35.60 -4.75
C LEU A 37 16.31 36.57 -3.64
N GLU A 38 16.77 37.78 -4.03
CA GLU A 38 17.14 38.86 -3.09
C GLU A 38 15.97 39.80 -2.80
N SER A 39 14.94 39.80 -3.66
CA SER A 39 13.79 40.68 -3.54
C SER A 39 12.51 39.98 -4.00
N TYR A 40 11.38 40.45 -3.51
CA TYR A 40 10.07 39.93 -3.78
C TYR A 40 9.02 41.07 -3.67
N GLU A 41 8.10 41.09 -4.59
CA GLU A 41 6.95 42.00 -4.55
C GLU A 41 5.66 41.17 -4.39
N GLU A 42 4.96 41.35 -3.28
CA GLU A 42 3.69 40.68 -3.05
C GLU A 42 2.64 41.15 -4.08
N THR A 43 2.17 40.21 -4.89
CA THR A 43 1.18 40.48 -5.94
C THR A 43 -0.14 39.78 -5.59
N PRO A 44 -1.29 40.39 -5.93
CA PRO A 44 -2.56 39.70 -5.71
C PRO A 44 -2.56 38.36 -6.41
N GLY A 45 -2.79 37.27 -5.65
CA GLY A 45 -2.97 35.93 -6.20
C GLY A 45 -4.39 35.76 -6.72
N SER A 46 -4.55 34.90 -7.71
CA SER A 46 -5.85 34.57 -8.32
C SER A 46 -6.20 33.07 -8.20
N ARG A 47 -5.23 32.22 -7.86
CA ARG A 47 -5.40 30.75 -7.77
C ARG A 47 -5.74 30.30 -6.37
N GLY A 48 -6.66 29.32 -6.30
CA GLY A 48 -7.06 28.69 -5.04
C GLY A 48 -6.20 27.48 -4.68
N ALA A 49 -6.49 26.88 -3.52
CA ALA A 49 -5.78 25.71 -3.01
C ALA A 49 -5.83 24.47 -3.95
N GLU A 50 -6.84 24.38 -4.81
CA GLU A 50 -6.99 23.28 -5.77
C GLU A 50 -5.98 23.34 -6.92
N GLU A 51 -5.30 24.47 -7.12
CA GLU A 51 -4.34 24.71 -8.20
C GLU A 51 -2.88 24.55 -7.75
N LEU A 52 -2.64 23.90 -6.59
CA LEU A 52 -1.29 23.71 -6.04
C LEU A 52 -0.32 23.07 -7.06
N GLU A 53 -0.77 22.08 -7.88
CA GLU A 53 0.05 21.46 -8.93
C GLU A 53 0.60 22.53 -9.88
N GLN A 54 -0.23 23.48 -10.31
CA GLN A 54 0.17 24.54 -11.23
C GLN A 54 1.11 25.56 -10.57
N ILE A 55 0.85 25.91 -9.31
CA ILE A 55 1.72 26.82 -8.55
C ILE A 55 3.14 26.21 -8.41
N LEU A 56 3.21 24.95 -7.99
CA LEU A 56 4.49 24.23 -7.84
C LEU A 56 5.20 24.01 -9.18
N LYS A 57 4.43 23.78 -10.26
CA LYS A 57 4.99 23.70 -11.61
C LYS A 57 5.69 24.99 -12.02
N GLU A 58 5.07 26.14 -11.81
CA GLU A 58 5.67 27.45 -12.14
C GLU A 58 6.94 27.73 -11.33
N ILE A 59 6.94 27.36 -10.04
CA ILE A 59 8.12 27.49 -9.17
C ILE A 59 9.25 26.56 -9.63
N THR A 60 8.94 25.33 -10.01
CA THR A 60 9.96 24.39 -10.51
C THR A 60 10.43 24.75 -11.92
N ASP A 61 9.57 25.28 -12.80
CA ASP A 61 9.96 25.81 -14.11
C ASP A 61 10.93 26.99 -13.98
N TYR A 62 10.68 27.90 -13.03
CA TYR A 62 11.61 28.96 -12.69
C TYR A 62 12.97 28.42 -12.22
N ALA A 63 12.95 27.42 -11.33
CA ALA A 63 14.18 26.81 -10.83
C ALA A 63 15.00 26.13 -11.94
N VAL A 64 14.35 25.51 -12.93
CA VAL A 64 15.01 24.97 -14.13
C VAL A 64 15.56 26.09 -15.00
N GLU A 65 14.79 27.16 -15.28
CA GLU A 65 15.22 28.31 -16.07
C GLU A 65 16.45 28.99 -15.47
N LYS A 66 16.52 29.08 -14.16
CA LYS A 66 17.66 29.66 -13.42
C LYS A 66 18.79 28.66 -13.14
N GLU A 67 18.72 27.47 -13.72
CA GLU A 67 19.73 26.41 -13.54
C GLU A 67 19.96 25.99 -12.07
N LEU A 68 18.98 26.23 -11.19
CA LEU A 68 19.02 25.78 -9.80
C LEU A 68 18.87 24.26 -9.68
N ILE A 69 18.15 23.66 -10.63
CA ILE A 69 17.93 22.22 -10.75
C ILE A 69 18.01 21.77 -12.21
N ALA A 70 18.37 20.50 -12.43
CA ALA A 70 18.26 19.88 -13.75
C ALA A 70 16.80 19.61 -14.12
N ASP A 71 16.46 19.70 -15.42
CA ASP A 71 15.12 19.40 -15.93
C ASP A 71 14.88 17.90 -16.04
N SER A 72 14.45 17.29 -14.94
CA SER A 72 13.91 15.93 -14.90
C SER A 72 12.89 15.81 -13.78
N ILE A 73 11.98 14.86 -13.90
CA ILE A 73 10.92 14.62 -12.90
C ILE A 73 11.49 14.40 -11.48
N VAL A 74 12.65 13.74 -11.38
CA VAL A 74 13.28 13.45 -10.09
C VAL A 74 13.77 14.73 -9.42
N TYR A 75 14.47 15.62 -10.15
CA TYR A 75 14.96 16.87 -9.57
C TYR A 75 13.83 17.85 -9.28
N ARG A 76 12.80 17.88 -10.12
CA ARG A 76 11.59 18.67 -9.87
C ARG A 76 10.88 18.19 -8.60
N ASP A 77 10.72 16.87 -8.41
CA ASP A 77 10.12 16.28 -7.20
C ASP A 77 10.97 16.51 -5.93
N LEU A 78 12.28 16.52 -6.03
CA LEU A 78 13.16 16.89 -4.92
C LEU A 78 13.00 18.38 -4.55
N PHE A 79 12.87 19.24 -5.55
CA PHE A 79 12.80 20.67 -5.34
C PHE A 79 11.43 21.15 -4.86
N ASP A 80 10.33 20.68 -5.45
CA ASP A 80 8.99 21.02 -4.99
C ASP A 80 8.74 20.55 -3.54
N THR A 81 9.25 19.36 -3.18
CA THR A 81 9.21 18.88 -1.80
C THR A 81 10.04 19.76 -0.87
N LYS A 82 11.20 20.29 -1.30
CA LYS A 82 12.00 21.26 -0.57
C LYS A 82 11.20 22.54 -0.31
N ILE A 83 10.51 23.05 -1.33
CA ILE A 83 9.69 24.26 -1.24
C ILE A 83 8.51 24.03 -0.29
N MET A 84 7.74 22.96 -0.49
CA MET A 84 6.61 22.60 0.37
C MET A 84 7.05 22.40 1.84
N GLY A 85 8.23 21.84 2.04
CA GLY A 85 8.80 21.67 3.39
C GLY A 85 8.99 22.97 4.18
N LYS A 86 9.04 24.14 3.50
CA LYS A 86 9.11 25.45 4.15
C LYS A 86 7.79 25.89 4.80
N LEU A 87 6.67 25.32 4.32
CA LEU A 87 5.33 25.63 4.82
C LEU A 87 4.92 24.72 5.99
N VAL A 88 5.52 23.54 6.11
CA VAL A 88 5.01 22.49 7.02
C VAL A 88 5.50 22.74 8.45
N PRO A 89 4.62 22.75 9.47
CA PRO A 89 5.00 22.95 10.88
C PRO A 89 6.06 21.94 11.33
N LEU A 90 6.83 22.29 12.35
CA LEU A 90 7.84 21.42 12.95
C LEU A 90 7.22 20.11 13.49
N PRO A 91 7.95 18.99 13.50
CA PRO A 91 7.48 17.70 14.01
C PRO A 91 6.88 17.79 15.43
N SER A 92 7.48 18.59 16.31
CA SER A 92 6.99 18.78 17.68
C SER A 92 5.60 19.44 17.70
N MET A 93 5.37 20.45 16.85
CA MET A 93 4.07 21.13 16.76
C MET A 93 2.98 20.18 16.27
N VAL A 94 3.30 19.41 15.23
CA VAL A 94 2.38 18.42 14.65
C VAL A 94 2.04 17.33 15.68
N SER A 95 3.03 16.80 16.37
CA SER A 95 2.83 15.77 17.39
C SER A 95 2.02 16.30 18.58
N HIS A 96 2.29 17.51 19.06
CA HIS A 96 1.52 18.11 20.15
C HIS A 96 0.05 18.30 19.75
N LYS A 97 -0.20 18.83 18.55
CA LYS A 97 -1.57 19.02 18.05
C LYS A 97 -2.30 17.69 17.84
N PHE A 98 -1.60 16.69 17.33
CA PHE A 98 -2.16 15.35 17.20
C PHE A 98 -2.63 14.79 18.55
N TYR A 99 -1.78 14.85 19.58
CA TYR A 99 -2.12 14.31 20.90
C TYR A 99 -3.11 15.17 21.67
N GLU A 100 -3.17 16.47 21.43
CA GLU A 100 -4.27 17.33 21.92
C GLU A 100 -5.61 16.84 21.38
N LEU A 101 -5.71 16.65 20.06
CA LEU A 101 -6.93 16.17 19.41
C LEU A 101 -7.25 14.71 19.77
N TYR A 102 -6.23 13.89 20.02
CA TYR A 102 -6.41 12.52 20.47
C TYR A 102 -7.14 12.42 21.82
N GLN A 103 -6.98 13.39 22.72
CA GLN A 103 -7.75 13.45 23.96
C GLN A 103 -9.24 13.67 23.71
N GLU A 104 -9.61 14.30 22.60
CA GLU A 104 -10.99 14.48 22.20
C GLU A 104 -11.54 13.25 21.46
N GLY A 105 -10.66 12.46 20.84
CA GLY A 105 -10.97 11.21 20.17
C GLY A 105 -9.92 10.81 19.11
N PRO A 106 -9.59 9.51 18.99
CA PRO A 106 -8.59 9.03 18.04
C PRO A 106 -8.85 9.47 16.60
N LYS A 107 -10.12 9.46 16.18
CA LYS A 107 -10.51 9.87 14.82
C LYS A 107 -10.21 11.34 14.54
N LYS A 108 -10.42 12.24 15.50
CA LYS A 108 -10.07 13.67 15.32
C LYS A 108 -8.58 13.87 15.09
N ALA A 109 -7.74 13.12 15.78
CA ALA A 109 -6.29 13.17 15.63
C ALA A 109 -5.87 12.64 14.25
N THR A 110 -6.41 11.51 13.81
CA THR A 110 -6.10 10.94 12.49
C THR A 110 -6.63 11.81 11.35
N ASP A 111 -7.83 12.39 11.47
CA ASP A 111 -8.39 13.33 10.48
C ASP A 111 -7.47 14.55 10.30
N TYR A 112 -7.00 15.14 11.40
CA TYR A 112 -6.02 16.23 11.36
C TYR A 112 -4.73 15.84 10.66
N PHE A 113 -4.16 14.70 11.04
CA PHE A 113 -2.87 14.26 10.49
C PHE A 113 -2.97 13.82 9.03
N TYR A 114 -4.10 13.22 8.62
CA TYR A 114 -4.35 12.88 7.23
C TYR A 114 -4.52 14.15 6.37
N LYS A 115 -5.29 15.13 6.86
CA LYS A 115 -5.41 16.44 6.19
C LYS A 115 -4.05 17.12 6.04
N LEU A 116 -3.23 17.16 7.10
CA LEU A 116 -1.88 17.73 7.04
C LEU A 116 -1.02 17.01 6.01
N SER A 117 -1.08 15.68 5.92
CA SER A 117 -0.32 14.89 4.95
C SER A 117 -0.75 15.17 3.50
N GLN A 118 -2.01 15.55 3.28
CA GLN A 118 -2.53 15.98 1.98
C GLN A 118 -2.13 17.43 1.67
N ASP A 119 -2.32 18.34 2.61
CA ASP A 119 -2.07 19.77 2.38
C ASP A 119 -0.57 20.08 2.27
N SER A 120 0.29 19.31 2.91
CA SER A 120 1.75 19.40 2.76
C SER A 120 2.28 18.89 1.42
N ASP A 121 1.41 18.42 0.53
CA ASP A 121 1.77 17.76 -0.74
C ASP A 121 2.65 16.50 -0.57
N TYR A 122 2.71 15.96 0.64
CA TYR A 122 3.28 14.63 0.86
C TYR A 122 2.43 13.56 0.20
N ILE A 123 1.10 13.67 0.31
CA ILE A 123 0.12 12.95 -0.49
C ILE A 123 -0.27 13.83 -1.68
N ARG A 124 0.27 13.51 -2.85
CA ARG A 124 0.04 14.28 -4.09
C ARG A 124 -1.31 13.94 -4.71
N ARG A 125 -2.36 14.59 -4.22
CA ARG A 125 -3.76 14.33 -4.62
C ARG A 125 -3.98 14.36 -6.13
N TYR A 126 -3.35 15.30 -6.84
CA TYR A 126 -3.45 15.43 -8.29
C TYR A 126 -2.80 14.27 -9.07
N ARG A 127 -1.80 13.59 -8.49
CA ARG A 127 -1.24 12.34 -9.08
C ARG A 127 -2.17 11.16 -8.82
N ILE A 128 -2.70 11.03 -7.61
CA ILE A 128 -3.59 9.94 -7.21
C ILE A 128 -4.90 9.97 -8.00
N LYS A 129 -5.41 11.16 -8.36
CA LYS A 129 -6.59 11.33 -9.23
C LYS A 129 -6.41 10.72 -10.63
N LYS A 130 -5.17 10.43 -11.06
CA LYS A 130 -4.87 9.80 -12.35
C LYS A 130 -5.00 8.28 -12.30
N ASP A 131 -4.98 7.67 -11.11
CA ASP A 131 -5.14 6.23 -10.94
C ASP A 131 -6.50 5.78 -11.49
N GLN A 132 -6.49 4.66 -12.23
CA GLN A 132 -7.73 4.05 -12.69
C GLN A 132 -8.19 3.04 -11.63
N LYS A 133 -9.45 3.17 -11.19
CA LYS A 133 -10.03 2.34 -10.13
C LYS A 133 -11.40 1.84 -10.52
N TRP A 134 -11.66 0.55 -10.29
CA TRP A 134 -12.97 -0.05 -10.49
C TRP A 134 -13.18 -1.23 -9.54
N ILE A 135 -14.41 -1.75 -9.52
CA ILE A 135 -14.81 -2.91 -8.73
C ILE A 135 -15.20 -4.02 -9.69
N THR A 136 -14.80 -5.26 -9.38
CA THR A 136 -15.21 -6.46 -10.09
C THR A 136 -15.91 -7.42 -9.13
N GLU A 137 -17.09 -7.89 -9.52
CA GLU A 137 -17.83 -8.91 -8.78
C GLU A 137 -17.17 -10.27 -8.93
N THR A 138 -16.98 -10.96 -7.83
CA THR A 138 -16.42 -12.30 -7.81
C THR A 138 -17.24 -13.23 -6.91
N PRO A 139 -17.05 -14.56 -6.97
CA PRO A 139 -17.70 -15.50 -6.04
C PRO A 139 -17.41 -15.22 -4.55
N TYR A 140 -16.42 -14.39 -4.27
CA TYR A 140 -15.95 -14.04 -2.93
C TYR A 140 -16.36 -12.63 -2.49
N GLY A 141 -17.03 -11.88 -3.34
CA GLY A 141 -17.48 -10.49 -3.14
C GLY A 141 -16.81 -9.52 -4.10
N GLU A 142 -17.06 -8.24 -3.87
CA GLU A 142 -16.55 -7.12 -4.67
C GLU A 142 -15.05 -6.91 -4.43
N MET A 143 -14.22 -7.22 -5.43
CA MET A 143 -12.79 -6.93 -5.39
C MET A 143 -12.49 -5.56 -6.00
N GLU A 144 -11.57 -4.84 -5.39
CA GLU A 144 -11.13 -3.53 -5.86
C GLU A 144 -9.90 -3.67 -6.75
N ILE A 145 -9.92 -3.01 -7.91
CA ILE A 145 -8.81 -3.04 -8.86
C ILE A 145 -8.29 -1.63 -9.07
N THR A 146 -6.99 -1.45 -9.00
CA THR A 146 -6.32 -0.17 -9.23
C THR A 146 -5.16 -0.34 -10.20
N ILE A 147 -5.16 0.41 -11.31
CA ILE A 147 -3.94 0.66 -12.09
C ILE A 147 -3.29 1.91 -11.51
N ASN A 148 -2.12 1.73 -10.89
CA ASN A 148 -1.43 2.81 -10.21
C ASN A 148 -0.64 3.66 -11.20
N LEU A 149 -1.07 4.91 -11.38
CA LEU A 149 -0.43 5.93 -12.22
C LEU A 149 0.23 7.04 -11.39
N SER A 150 0.05 7.02 -10.08
CA SER A 150 0.57 8.04 -9.16
C SER A 150 2.07 7.88 -8.87
N LYS A 151 2.60 6.67 -9.05
CA LYS A 151 4.03 6.39 -8.91
C LYS A 151 4.76 6.80 -10.20
N PRO A 152 5.67 7.79 -10.15
CA PRO A 152 6.39 8.21 -11.33
C PRO A 152 7.17 7.05 -11.96
N GLU A 153 7.05 6.87 -13.28
CA GLU A 153 7.94 5.99 -14.01
C GLU A 153 9.36 6.56 -13.96
N LYS A 154 10.33 5.69 -13.73
CA LYS A 154 11.73 6.13 -13.70
C LYS A 154 12.18 6.42 -15.12
N ASP A 155 12.47 7.70 -15.40
CA ASP A 155 13.15 8.14 -16.61
C ASP A 155 14.48 7.37 -16.78
N PRO A 156 14.84 6.90 -18.00
CA PRO A 156 16.12 6.26 -18.27
C PRO A 156 17.34 7.05 -17.78
N LYS A 157 17.30 8.38 -17.87
CA LYS A 157 18.36 9.25 -17.34
C LYS A 157 18.43 9.19 -15.82
N ALA A 158 17.28 9.15 -15.13
CA ALA A 158 17.22 9.01 -13.69
C ALA A 158 17.70 7.62 -13.21
N ILE A 159 17.42 6.56 -13.98
CA ILE A 159 17.94 5.21 -13.71
C ILE A 159 19.46 5.20 -13.84
N ALA A 160 20.02 5.80 -14.89
CA ALA A 160 21.46 5.89 -15.09
C ALA A 160 22.15 6.72 -14.00
N ALA A 161 21.57 7.87 -13.63
CA ALA A 161 22.05 8.70 -12.53
C ALA A 161 22.00 7.97 -11.18
N ALA A 162 20.94 7.21 -10.91
CA ALA A 162 20.82 6.43 -9.69
C ALA A 162 21.85 5.29 -9.59
N LYS A 163 22.21 4.65 -10.71
CA LYS A 163 23.29 3.63 -10.76
C LYS A 163 24.64 4.20 -10.39
N ASN A 164 24.92 5.45 -10.79
CA ASN A 164 26.18 6.13 -10.57
C ASN A 164 26.21 6.92 -9.25
N ALA A 165 25.08 7.01 -8.53
CA ALA A 165 24.98 7.73 -7.28
C ALA A 165 25.73 7.03 -6.15
N THR A 166 26.41 7.80 -5.31
CA THR A 166 27.05 7.29 -4.09
C THR A 166 26.01 6.61 -3.22
N GLN A 167 26.27 5.37 -2.81
CA GLN A 167 25.43 4.65 -1.87
C GLN A 167 25.57 5.29 -0.49
N SER A 168 24.43 5.67 0.10
CA SER A 168 24.39 6.23 1.45
C SER A 168 23.56 5.33 2.36
N GLY A 169 24.09 5.04 3.54
CA GLY A 169 23.36 4.32 4.59
C GLY A 169 22.43 5.22 5.41
N TYR A 170 22.18 6.46 5.01
CA TYR A 170 21.30 7.38 5.70
C TYR A 170 20.30 8.06 4.74
N PRO A 171 19.01 7.94 5.00
CA PRO A 171 18.36 6.95 5.88
C PRO A 171 18.63 5.51 5.41
N LYS A 172 18.62 4.52 6.31
CA LYS A 172 18.89 3.11 5.96
C LYS A 172 17.85 2.53 5.00
N CYS A 173 16.57 2.91 5.15
CA CYS A 173 15.49 2.56 4.23
C CYS A 173 14.40 3.64 4.21
N GLN A 174 13.39 3.49 3.37
CA GLN A 174 12.31 4.46 3.21
C GLN A 174 11.35 4.53 4.43
N LEU A 175 11.42 3.58 5.37
CA LEU A 175 10.60 3.55 6.57
C LEU A 175 11.33 4.07 7.82
N CYS A 176 12.63 4.31 7.75
CA CYS A 176 13.37 4.83 8.90
C CYS A 176 12.88 6.23 9.28
N LYS A 177 12.81 6.50 10.59
CA LYS A 177 12.40 7.82 11.13
C LYS A 177 13.28 8.98 10.63
N GLU A 178 14.52 8.70 10.25
CA GLU A 178 15.48 9.65 9.68
C GLU A 178 15.02 10.20 8.32
N ASN A 179 13.95 9.68 7.73
CA ASN A 179 13.33 10.27 6.54
C ASN A 179 12.61 11.59 6.85
N GLU A 180 12.09 11.79 8.06
CA GLU A 180 11.40 13.02 8.42
C GLU A 180 12.29 14.25 8.22
N GLY A 181 11.89 15.15 7.32
CA GLY A 181 12.68 16.34 6.97
C GLY A 181 13.88 16.09 6.04
N TYR A 182 14.11 14.84 5.58
CA TYR A 182 15.26 14.51 4.74
C TYR A 182 15.11 15.10 3.33
N ALA A 183 16.19 15.71 2.83
CA ALA A 183 16.19 16.39 1.53
C ALA A 183 16.05 15.46 0.32
N GLY A 184 16.30 14.19 0.50
CA GLY A 184 16.31 13.23 -0.59
C GLY A 184 17.57 13.30 -1.44
N ARG A 185 17.60 12.47 -2.47
CA ARG A 185 18.63 12.37 -3.50
C ARG A 185 18.09 11.58 -4.70
N VAL A 186 18.82 11.52 -5.80
CA VAL A 186 18.36 10.88 -7.05
C VAL A 186 17.80 9.44 -6.86
N ASN A 187 18.35 8.69 -5.90
CA ASN A 187 17.92 7.32 -5.60
C ASN A 187 17.16 7.18 -4.27
N HIS A 188 16.78 8.28 -3.63
CA HIS A 188 15.99 8.26 -2.38
C HIS A 188 15.06 9.49 -2.33
N PRO A 189 13.75 9.32 -2.10
CA PRO A 189 12.80 10.42 -2.20
C PRO A 189 13.04 11.49 -1.12
N ALA A 190 12.74 12.75 -1.48
CA ALA A 190 12.69 13.86 -0.52
C ALA A 190 11.49 13.69 0.45
N ARG A 191 11.66 14.15 1.69
CA ARG A 191 10.69 14.04 2.79
C ARG A 191 10.63 15.29 3.67
N GLN A 192 11.03 16.47 3.15
CA GLN A 192 11.01 17.72 3.95
C GLN A 192 9.58 18.12 4.35
N ASN A 193 8.59 17.75 3.53
CA ASN A 193 7.16 17.98 3.77
C ASN A 193 6.47 16.84 4.53
N HIS A 194 7.19 15.80 4.90
CA HIS A 194 6.69 14.63 5.60
C HIS A 194 6.81 14.79 7.13
N ARG A 195 5.81 14.28 7.86
CA ARG A 195 5.81 14.21 9.33
C ARG A 195 5.46 12.80 9.79
N ILE A 196 5.97 12.46 10.96
CA ILE A 196 5.79 11.17 11.62
C ILE A 196 5.24 11.44 13.02
N ILE A 197 4.16 10.75 13.38
CA ILE A 197 3.64 10.76 14.74
C ILE A 197 4.34 9.67 15.54
N PRO A 198 5.06 10.00 16.63
CA PRO A 198 5.59 8.98 17.52
C PRO A 198 4.43 8.32 18.27
N VAL A 199 4.33 6.99 18.19
CA VAL A 199 3.33 6.19 18.90
C VAL A 199 4.04 5.13 19.75
N ARG A 200 3.36 4.63 20.78
CA ARG A 200 3.87 3.51 21.57
C ARG A 200 3.03 2.27 21.27
N ILE A 201 3.69 1.21 20.83
CA ILE A 201 3.06 -0.07 20.53
C ILE A 201 3.78 -1.16 21.32
N ASP A 202 3.03 -1.92 22.10
CA ASP A 202 3.57 -2.94 22.99
C ASP A 202 4.73 -2.41 23.85
N GLY A 203 4.54 -1.19 24.39
CA GLY A 203 5.51 -0.50 25.24
C GLY A 203 6.76 0.02 24.54
N LYS A 204 6.92 -0.14 23.23
CA LYS A 204 8.08 0.31 22.43
C LYS A 204 7.75 1.55 21.60
N ASN A 205 8.80 2.25 21.16
CA ASN A 205 8.66 3.43 20.30
C ASN A 205 8.47 3.01 18.83
N TRP A 206 7.39 3.49 18.24
CA TRP A 206 7.04 3.30 16.84
C TRP A 206 6.76 4.63 16.17
N GLY A 207 6.78 4.67 14.85
CA GLY A 207 6.35 5.80 14.04
C GLY A 207 5.04 5.47 13.33
N PHE A 208 4.14 6.45 13.25
CA PHE A 208 2.91 6.39 12.48
C PHE A 208 2.96 7.46 11.39
N GLN A 209 2.75 7.05 10.13
CA GLN A 209 2.72 7.92 8.96
C GLN A 209 1.70 7.44 7.94
N TYR A 210 1.24 8.32 7.05
CA TYR A 210 0.46 7.90 5.90
C TYR A 210 1.36 7.47 4.73
N SER A 211 0.82 6.63 3.85
CA SER A 211 1.46 6.29 2.58
C SER A 211 1.21 7.40 1.57
N PRO A 212 2.24 7.87 0.85
CA PRO A 212 2.04 8.89 -0.18
C PRO A 212 1.24 8.38 -1.40
N TYR A 213 1.08 7.07 -1.54
CA TYR A 213 0.38 6.46 -2.68
C TYR A 213 -1.12 6.27 -2.48
N VAL A 214 -1.60 6.24 -1.25
CA VAL A 214 -3.03 6.14 -0.87
C VAL A 214 -3.79 5.13 -1.72
N TYR A 215 -3.39 3.86 -1.64
CA TYR A 215 -4.09 2.79 -2.38
C TYR A 215 -5.56 2.63 -1.95
N TYR A 216 -5.84 2.94 -0.68
CA TYR A 216 -7.17 2.96 -0.06
C TYR A 216 -7.26 4.11 0.95
N ASN A 217 -8.47 4.37 1.48
CA ASN A 217 -8.71 5.50 2.37
C ASN A 217 -7.83 5.47 3.62
N GLU A 218 -7.15 6.58 3.89
CA GLU A 218 -6.26 6.77 5.05
C GLU A 218 -5.17 5.68 5.17
N HIS A 219 -4.65 5.20 4.01
CA HIS A 219 -3.59 4.20 3.99
C HIS A 219 -2.39 4.66 4.80
N CYS A 220 -2.12 4.00 5.91
CA CYS A 220 -1.04 4.32 6.82
C CYS A 220 -0.01 3.21 6.94
N ILE A 221 1.17 3.58 7.41
CA ILE A 221 2.28 2.68 7.73
C ILE A 221 2.68 2.95 9.17
N VAL A 222 2.75 1.89 9.96
CA VAL A 222 3.20 1.92 11.35
C VAL A 222 4.49 1.11 11.42
N PHE A 223 5.60 1.74 11.76
CA PHE A 223 6.92 1.15 11.66
C PHE A 223 7.69 1.21 12.98
N ASN A 224 8.50 0.19 13.22
CA ASN A 224 9.35 0.11 14.40
C ASN A 224 10.34 1.29 14.43
N GLY A 225 10.49 1.94 15.58
CA GLY A 225 11.45 3.04 15.76
C GLY A 225 12.92 2.62 15.58
N GLU A 226 13.18 1.31 15.55
CA GLU A 226 14.49 0.70 15.26
C GLU A 226 14.43 -0.06 13.94
N HIS A 227 15.50 0.03 13.15
CA HIS A 227 15.63 -0.69 11.89
C HIS A 227 15.98 -2.16 12.17
N VAL A 228 14.97 -2.97 12.41
CA VAL A 228 15.07 -4.41 12.68
C VAL A 228 14.23 -5.21 11.68
N PRO A 229 14.63 -6.44 11.32
CA PRO A 229 13.87 -7.25 10.37
C PRO A 229 12.46 -7.57 10.86
N MET A 230 11.55 -7.75 9.90
CA MET A 230 10.19 -8.26 10.15
C MET A 230 10.24 -9.69 10.68
N LYS A 231 9.31 -9.98 11.59
CA LYS A 231 9.13 -11.30 12.17
C LYS A 231 7.66 -11.53 12.50
N ILE A 232 7.10 -12.64 12.08
CA ILE A 232 5.77 -13.04 12.50
C ILE A 232 5.92 -13.97 13.71
N GLU A 233 5.48 -13.48 14.85
CA GLU A 233 5.58 -14.17 16.14
C GLU A 233 4.45 -13.69 17.07
N ARG A 234 4.32 -14.30 18.27
CA ARG A 234 3.33 -13.88 19.27
C ARG A 234 3.26 -12.36 19.49
N ALA A 235 4.43 -11.70 19.57
CA ALA A 235 4.51 -10.26 19.75
C ALA A 235 3.90 -9.48 18.57
N THR A 236 3.87 -10.02 17.37
CA THR A 236 3.22 -9.40 16.22
C THR A 236 1.71 -9.25 16.45
N PHE A 237 1.06 -10.30 16.93
CA PHE A 237 -0.39 -10.25 17.25
C PHE A 237 -0.69 -9.26 18.37
N ALA A 238 0.17 -9.22 19.41
CA ALA A 238 0.05 -8.24 20.49
C ALA A 238 0.14 -6.80 19.97
N LYS A 239 1.13 -6.50 19.12
CA LYS A 239 1.34 -5.18 18.51
C LYS A 239 0.14 -4.76 17.63
N LEU A 240 -0.38 -5.67 16.79
CA LEU A 240 -1.53 -5.38 15.93
C LEU A 240 -2.77 -5.06 16.77
N LEU A 241 -3.06 -5.85 17.80
CA LEU A 241 -4.21 -5.63 18.70
C LEU A 241 -4.03 -4.37 19.57
N ASP A 242 -2.80 -4.03 19.94
CA ASP A 242 -2.53 -2.80 20.66
C ASP A 242 -2.79 -1.57 19.77
N PHE A 243 -2.36 -1.60 18.51
CA PHE A 243 -2.62 -0.52 17.57
C PHE A 243 -4.12 -0.27 17.35
N VAL A 244 -4.91 -1.32 17.08
CA VAL A 244 -6.37 -1.14 16.89
C VAL A 244 -7.09 -0.75 18.18
N SER A 245 -6.52 -1.03 19.34
CA SER A 245 -7.04 -0.51 20.63
C SER A 245 -6.87 1.01 20.73
N GLN A 246 -5.78 1.56 20.19
CA GLN A 246 -5.50 3.00 20.16
C GLN A 246 -6.28 3.70 19.05
N PHE A 247 -6.47 3.04 17.91
CA PHE A 247 -7.15 3.55 16.72
C PHE A 247 -8.27 2.60 16.28
N PRO A 248 -9.39 2.50 17.02
CA PRO A 248 -10.42 1.48 16.80
C PRO A 248 -11.18 1.60 15.47
N HIS A 249 -11.08 2.73 14.79
CA HIS A 249 -11.65 2.96 13.46
C HIS A 249 -10.73 2.50 12.32
N TYR A 250 -9.51 2.01 12.62
CA TYR A 250 -8.56 1.47 11.67
C TYR A 250 -8.50 -0.06 11.76
N PHE A 251 -8.19 -0.68 10.62
CA PHE A 251 -7.56 -2.00 10.59
C PHE A 251 -6.03 -1.83 10.58
N VAL A 252 -5.31 -2.90 10.87
CA VAL A 252 -3.87 -2.98 10.69
C VAL A 252 -3.47 -4.42 10.40
N GLY A 253 -2.49 -4.62 9.52
CA GLY A 253 -1.97 -5.94 9.19
C GLY A 253 -0.48 -5.92 8.92
N SER A 254 0.13 -7.10 8.94
CA SER A 254 1.54 -7.31 8.61
C SER A 254 1.67 -8.10 7.32
N ASN A 255 2.63 -7.74 6.48
CA ASN A 255 3.12 -8.68 5.48
C ASN A 255 3.72 -9.91 6.16
N ALA A 256 3.76 -11.04 5.45
CA ALA A 256 4.49 -12.22 5.90
C ALA A 256 6.01 -11.96 5.94
N ASP A 257 6.73 -12.72 6.76
CA ASP A 257 8.15 -12.55 7.02
C ASP A 257 9.08 -13.42 6.16
N LEU A 258 8.52 -14.22 5.25
CA LEU A 258 9.29 -15.05 4.32
C LEU A 258 9.32 -14.44 2.91
N PRO A 259 10.40 -14.67 2.14
CA PRO A 259 10.47 -14.29 0.73
C PRO A 259 9.29 -14.85 -0.09
N ILE A 260 8.99 -14.25 -1.25
CA ILE A 260 7.91 -14.67 -2.18
C ILE A 260 6.52 -14.31 -1.66
N VAL A 261 6.23 -14.57 -0.39
CA VAL A 261 4.93 -14.31 0.25
C VAL A 261 4.92 -13.07 1.15
N GLY A 262 6.10 -12.43 1.34
CA GLY A 262 6.28 -11.20 2.09
C GLY A 262 6.17 -9.94 1.24
N GLY A 263 6.22 -8.78 1.90
CA GLY A 263 6.28 -7.47 1.27
C GLY A 263 7.67 -7.10 0.75
N SER A 264 7.78 -5.89 0.19
CA SER A 264 9.02 -5.40 -0.43
C SER A 264 10.11 -4.97 0.56
N ILE A 265 9.77 -4.69 1.82
CA ILE A 265 10.71 -4.22 2.87
C ILE A 265 10.64 -5.18 4.07
N LEU A 266 11.34 -6.31 3.96
CA LEU A 266 11.44 -7.29 5.05
C LEU A 266 12.49 -6.92 6.11
N SER A 267 13.38 -5.98 5.78
CA SER A 267 14.48 -5.56 6.66
C SER A 267 14.08 -4.58 7.76
N HIS A 268 12.86 -4.04 7.71
CA HIS A 268 12.36 -3.09 8.69
C HIS A 268 10.93 -3.48 9.15
N ASP A 269 10.80 -3.84 10.42
CA ASP A 269 9.53 -4.25 11.03
C ASP A 269 8.48 -3.13 10.91
N HIS A 270 7.37 -3.41 10.23
CA HIS A 270 6.31 -2.44 9.96
C HIS A 270 4.98 -3.11 9.66
N PHE A 271 3.91 -2.36 9.84
CA PHE A 271 2.53 -2.74 9.55
C PHE A 271 1.89 -1.73 8.59
N GLN A 272 0.86 -2.16 7.87
CA GLN A 272 0.01 -1.29 7.07
C GLN A 272 -1.40 -1.31 7.64
N GLY A 273 -2.02 -0.14 7.69
CA GLY A 273 -3.37 0.03 8.22
C GLY A 273 -4.11 1.17 7.52
N GLY A 274 -5.26 1.50 8.05
CA GLY A 274 -6.07 2.60 7.55
C GLY A 274 -7.56 2.43 7.85
N ASN A 275 -8.34 3.41 7.39
CA ASN A 275 -9.79 3.44 7.55
C ASN A 275 -10.47 2.91 6.27
N HIS A 276 -10.42 1.60 6.07
CA HIS A 276 -10.98 0.93 4.90
C HIS A 276 -11.48 -0.47 5.23
N GLU A 277 -12.59 -0.89 4.63
CA GLU A 277 -13.15 -2.21 4.79
C GLU A 277 -13.06 -3.00 3.48
N PHE A 278 -12.06 -3.86 3.39
CA PHE A 278 -11.80 -4.71 2.22
C PHE A 278 -12.82 -5.84 2.05
N ALA A 279 -12.89 -6.40 0.84
CA ALA A 279 -13.74 -7.54 0.53
C ALA A 279 -13.51 -8.73 1.48
N MET A 280 -12.26 -9.06 1.82
CA MET A 280 -11.95 -10.14 2.78
C MET A 280 -12.57 -9.89 4.15
N ALA A 281 -12.58 -8.63 4.63
CA ALA A 281 -13.20 -8.30 5.91
C ALA A 281 -14.72 -8.52 5.90
N LYS A 282 -15.39 -8.26 4.77
CA LYS A 282 -16.84 -8.47 4.56
C LYS A 282 -17.20 -9.94 4.33
N ALA A 283 -16.22 -10.76 3.90
CA ALA A 283 -16.45 -12.16 3.55
C ALA A 283 -16.97 -12.97 4.76
N PRO A 284 -18.00 -13.82 4.58
CA PRO A 284 -18.60 -14.57 5.66
C PRO A 284 -17.73 -15.75 6.13
N VAL A 285 -17.87 -16.12 7.39
CA VAL A 285 -17.39 -17.41 7.91
C VAL A 285 -18.31 -18.52 7.39
N ILE A 286 -17.74 -19.52 6.71
CA ILE A 286 -18.49 -20.64 6.13
C ILE A 286 -18.49 -21.90 7.01
N LYS A 287 -17.55 -21.97 7.95
CA LYS A 287 -17.48 -23.07 8.92
C LYS A 287 -16.82 -22.57 10.20
N GLU A 288 -17.49 -22.78 11.33
CA GLU A 288 -16.94 -22.49 12.66
C GLU A 288 -16.20 -23.70 13.22
N TYR A 289 -15.19 -23.44 14.03
CA TYR A 289 -14.36 -24.45 14.69
C TYR A 289 -14.20 -24.11 16.16
N VAL A 290 -14.06 -25.14 16.99
CA VAL A 290 -13.63 -25.00 18.38
C VAL A 290 -12.16 -25.43 18.44
N ILE A 291 -11.31 -24.51 18.89
CA ILE A 291 -9.89 -24.82 19.10
C ILE A 291 -9.73 -25.28 20.55
N PRO A 292 -9.22 -26.51 20.81
CA PRO A 292 -9.06 -27.02 22.16
C PRO A 292 -8.20 -26.10 23.03
N GLY A 293 -8.70 -25.77 24.22
CA GLY A 293 -8.06 -24.81 25.14
C GLY A 293 -8.35 -23.33 24.85
N TYR A 294 -9.11 -23.02 23.78
CA TYR A 294 -9.50 -21.67 23.37
C TYR A 294 -10.99 -21.58 23.02
N GLU A 295 -11.84 -22.29 23.77
CA GLU A 295 -13.30 -22.39 23.55
C GLU A 295 -14.01 -21.04 23.70
N ASP A 296 -13.37 -20.08 24.33
CA ASP A 296 -13.82 -18.69 24.51
C ASP A 296 -13.48 -17.77 23.31
N VAL A 297 -12.67 -18.26 22.37
CA VAL A 297 -12.33 -17.58 21.12
C VAL A 297 -13.14 -18.18 19.98
N ARG A 298 -13.95 -17.37 19.29
CA ARG A 298 -14.62 -17.83 18.07
C ARG A 298 -13.59 -17.98 16.98
N ALA A 299 -13.59 -19.13 16.32
CA ALA A 299 -12.70 -19.41 15.19
C ALA A 299 -13.50 -19.95 14.01
N GLY A 300 -13.16 -19.52 12.80
CA GLY A 300 -13.86 -20.00 11.61
C GLY A 300 -13.09 -19.81 10.31
N MET A 301 -13.44 -20.62 9.33
CA MET A 301 -12.96 -20.53 7.94
C MET A 301 -13.73 -19.44 7.20
N VAL A 302 -13.01 -18.49 6.59
CA VAL A 302 -13.62 -17.43 5.80
C VAL A 302 -13.80 -17.89 4.35
N LYS A 303 -14.93 -17.52 3.73
CA LYS A 303 -15.18 -17.69 2.30
C LYS A 303 -14.29 -16.73 1.51
N TRP A 304 -13.07 -17.13 1.24
CA TRP A 304 -12.08 -16.31 0.55
C TRP A 304 -11.23 -17.17 -0.39
N PRO A 305 -10.69 -16.64 -1.53
CA PRO A 305 -9.87 -17.46 -2.42
C PRO A 305 -8.59 -17.96 -1.76
N MET A 306 -8.07 -17.21 -0.77
CA MET A 306 -6.94 -17.65 0.05
C MET A 306 -7.43 -18.29 1.35
N SER A 307 -6.55 -19.02 2.04
CA SER A 307 -6.91 -19.80 3.24
C SER A 307 -6.85 -18.93 4.49
N VAL A 308 -8.01 -18.54 5.02
CA VAL A 308 -8.15 -17.59 6.13
C VAL A 308 -8.85 -18.23 7.31
N ILE A 309 -8.22 -18.19 8.49
CA ILE A 309 -8.83 -18.47 9.77
C ILE A 309 -9.14 -17.14 10.45
N ARG A 310 -10.42 -16.85 10.69
CA ARG A 310 -10.87 -15.66 11.45
C ARG A 310 -11.05 -16.02 12.90
N LEU A 311 -10.40 -15.25 13.78
CA LEU A 311 -10.55 -15.33 15.22
C LEU A 311 -11.27 -14.08 15.72
N GLN A 312 -12.21 -14.25 16.68
CA GLN A 312 -12.91 -13.16 17.35
C GLN A 312 -12.95 -13.40 18.86
N GLY A 313 -12.70 -12.36 19.64
CA GLY A 313 -12.76 -12.40 21.10
C GLY A 313 -12.79 -11.02 21.74
N LYS A 314 -13.16 -10.94 23.00
CA LYS A 314 -13.11 -9.71 23.80
C LYS A 314 -11.81 -9.57 24.58
N ASP A 315 -11.20 -10.69 24.92
CA ASP A 315 -9.94 -10.75 25.65
C ASP A 315 -8.77 -10.81 24.67
N LYS A 316 -7.94 -9.77 24.66
CA LYS A 316 -6.78 -9.67 23.78
C LYS A 316 -5.77 -10.79 24.01
N GLU A 317 -5.47 -11.11 25.28
CA GLU A 317 -4.46 -12.13 25.60
C GLU A 317 -4.90 -13.53 25.18
N ARG A 318 -6.19 -13.83 25.30
CA ARG A 318 -6.77 -15.08 24.79
C ARG A 318 -6.65 -15.16 23.26
N LEU A 319 -6.95 -14.05 22.57
CA LEU A 319 -6.87 -13.97 21.12
C LEU A 319 -5.42 -14.09 20.62
N ILE A 320 -4.48 -13.40 21.28
CA ILE A 320 -3.03 -13.51 21.02
C ILE A 320 -2.55 -14.95 21.20
N SER A 321 -2.96 -15.60 22.30
CA SER A 321 -2.54 -16.96 22.60
C SER A 321 -3.09 -17.98 21.59
N ALA A 322 -4.34 -17.82 21.15
CA ALA A 322 -4.94 -18.67 20.12
C ALA A 322 -4.25 -18.47 18.75
N ALA A 323 -3.95 -17.22 18.38
CA ALA A 323 -3.25 -16.91 17.14
C ALA A 323 -1.82 -17.46 17.13
N ASP A 324 -1.11 -17.34 18.25
CA ASP A 324 0.24 -17.89 18.42
C ASP A 324 0.23 -19.44 18.35
N HIS A 325 -0.75 -20.09 18.97
CA HIS A 325 -0.94 -21.52 18.86
C HIS A 325 -1.11 -21.96 17.40
N ILE A 326 -2.00 -21.29 16.65
CA ILE A 326 -2.20 -21.57 15.22
C ILE A 326 -0.92 -21.36 14.42
N LEU A 327 -0.19 -20.27 14.69
CA LEU A 327 1.09 -19.98 14.02
C LEU A 327 2.12 -21.09 14.26
N MET A 328 2.27 -21.54 15.50
CA MET A 328 3.22 -22.60 15.86
C MET A 328 2.85 -23.93 15.20
N CYS A 329 1.57 -24.30 15.23
CA CYS A 329 1.07 -25.49 14.55
C CYS A 329 1.31 -25.40 13.03
N TRP A 330 0.98 -24.24 12.40
CA TRP A 330 1.17 -24.03 10.98
C TRP A 330 2.63 -24.11 10.57
N ARG A 331 3.54 -23.51 11.31
CA ARG A 331 4.97 -23.51 11.00
C ARG A 331 5.59 -24.89 10.92
N SER A 332 5.06 -25.86 11.67
CA SER A 332 5.55 -27.24 11.68
C SER A 332 4.68 -28.21 10.86
N TYR A 333 3.60 -27.70 10.21
CA TYR A 333 2.62 -28.54 9.53
C TYR A 333 3.09 -28.98 8.14
N THR A 334 3.07 -30.27 7.90
CA THR A 334 3.30 -30.90 6.59
C THR A 334 2.10 -31.77 6.25
N ASP A 335 1.55 -31.58 5.03
CA ASP A 335 0.51 -32.41 4.42
C ASP A 335 0.88 -32.66 2.96
N GLU A 336 1.60 -33.77 2.73
CA GLU A 336 2.09 -34.13 1.39
C GLU A 336 0.96 -34.27 0.37
N ALA A 337 -0.21 -34.75 0.81
CA ALA A 337 -1.38 -34.91 -0.05
C ALA A 337 -1.94 -33.57 -0.58
N ALA A 338 -1.70 -32.48 0.16
CA ALA A 338 -2.06 -31.11 -0.24
C ALA A 338 -0.83 -30.32 -0.77
N PHE A 339 0.32 -30.97 -0.97
CA PHE A 339 1.58 -30.36 -1.36
C PHE A 339 2.07 -29.27 -0.37
N ILE A 340 1.79 -29.44 0.91
CA ILE A 340 2.24 -28.52 1.96
C ILE A 340 3.41 -29.13 2.68
N PHE A 341 4.54 -28.43 2.66
CA PHE A 341 5.76 -28.81 3.36
C PHE A 341 6.16 -27.68 4.29
N ALA A 342 6.37 -28.00 5.57
CA ALA A 342 6.82 -27.03 6.57
C ALA A 342 8.20 -26.47 6.24
N GLU A 343 9.08 -27.34 5.74
CA GLU A 343 10.45 -26.99 5.33
C GLU A 343 10.96 -27.90 4.20
N THR A 344 11.97 -27.45 3.47
CA THR A 344 12.72 -28.23 2.51
C THR A 344 14.22 -27.92 2.67
N ASN A 345 15.05 -28.94 2.94
CA ASN A 345 16.49 -28.77 3.18
C ASN A 345 16.82 -27.76 4.30
N GLY A 346 15.97 -27.66 5.33
CA GLY A 346 16.15 -26.73 6.45
C GLY A 346 15.63 -25.31 6.20
N GLU A 347 15.08 -25.02 5.00
CA GLU A 347 14.46 -23.73 4.69
C GLU A 347 12.96 -23.78 5.02
N PRO A 348 12.46 -22.89 5.89
CA PRO A 348 11.05 -22.86 6.28
C PRO A 348 10.17 -22.30 5.16
N HIS A 349 8.94 -22.84 5.03
CA HIS A 349 7.97 -22.41 4.02
C HIS A 349 6.70 -21.79 4.60
N ASN A 350 6.26 -22.25 5.77
CA ASN A 350 4.98 -21.84 6.36
C ASN A 350 5.11 -20.54 7.17
N THR A 351 4.23 -19.60 6.90
CA THR A 351 4.07 -18.36 7.66
C THR A 351 2.63 -17.86 7.57
N ILE A 352 2.32 -16.73 8.20
CA ILE A 352 0.99 -16.12 8.24
C ILE A 352 1.09 -14.64 7.84
N THR A 353 0.06 -14.16 7.12
CA THR A 353 -0.24 -12.74 6.95
C THR A 353 -1.39 -12.39 7.90
N PRO A 354 -1.12 -11.72 9.05
CA PRO A 354 -2.14 -11.41 10.05
C PRO A 354 -2.75 -10.02 9.82
N ILE A 355 -4.07 -9.91 10.00
CA ILE A 355 -4.81 -8.64 9.92
C ILE A 355 -5.71 -8.51 11.15
N ALA A 356 -5.62 -7.36 11.83
CA ALA A 356 -6.42 -7.04 13.02
C ALA A 356 -7.39 -5.90 12.76
N ARG A 357 -8.56 -5.96 13.40
CA ARG A 357 -9.54 -4.88 13.46
C ARG A 357 -10.44 -5.02 14.69
N ILE A 358 -11.22 -4.00 14.97
CA ILE A 358 -12.34 -4.08 15.92
C ILE A 358 -13.63 -4.06 15.12
N ARG A 359 -14.51 -5.05 15.39
CA ARG A 359 -15.85 -5.16 14.80
C ARG A 359 -16.87 -5.47 15.87
N ASP A 360 -17.93 -4.67 15.95
CA ASP A 360 -19.03 -4.85 16.91
C ASP A 360 -18.57 -5.01 18.37
N GLY A 361 -17.48 -4.31 18.74
CA GLY A 361 -16.90 -4.37 20.08
C GLY A 361 -16.06 -5.62 20.37
N TYR A 362 -15.77 -6.43 19.35
CA TYR A 362 -14.85 -7.56 19.44
C TYR A 362 -13.54 -7.24 18.71
N PHE A 363 -12.43 -7.70 19.26
CA PHE A 363 -11.19 -7.84 18.50
C PHE A 363 -11.34 -8.98 17.50
N GLU A 364 -10.89 -8.73 16.27
CA GLU A 364 -10.90 -9.70 15.19
C GLU A 364 -9.52 -9.82 14.58
N LEU A 365 -9.03 -11.05 14.42
CA LEU A 365 -7.78 -11.37 13.71
C LEU A 365 -8.10 -12.30 12.55
N ASP A 366 -7.73 -11.90 11.34
CA ASP A 366 -7.67 -12.79 10.19
C ASP A 366 -6.24 -13.31 10.05
N LEU A 367 -6.08 -14.62 10.08
CA LEU A 367 -4.82 -15.33 9.90
C LEU A 367 -4.81 -15.97 8.52
N VAL A 368 -4.13 -15.36 7.57
CA VAL A 368 -4.01 -15.88 6.20
C VAL A 368 -2.80 -16.79 6.13
N LEU A 369 -3.05 -18.08 5.90
CA LEU A 369 -1.98 -19.10 5.80
C LEU A 369 -1.20 -18.89 4.51
N ARG A 370 0.13 -18.86 4.61
CA ARG A 370 1.05 -18.67 3.49
C ARG A 370 2.10 -19.77 3.46
N ASN A 371 2.57 -20.07 2.24
CA ASN A 371 3.67 -21.01 2.03
C ASN A 371 4.47 -20.55 0.80
N ASN A 372 5.80 -20.53 0.88
CA ASN A 372 6.68 -20.00 -0.16
C ASN A 372 7.46 -21.07 -0.94
N ILE A 373 7.04 -22.34 -0.88
CA ILE A 373 7.73 -23.42 -1.61
C ILE A 373 7.76 -23.14 -3.13
N THR A 374 8.88 -23.48 -3.74
CA THR A 374 9.08 -23.41 -5.19
C THR A 374 9.30 -24.78 -5.79
N THR A 375 9.03 -24.92 -7.08
CA THR A 375 9.34 -26.09 -7.89
C THR A 375 9.94 -25.65 -9.22
N GLU A 376 10.45 -26.59 -10.05
CA GLU A 376 10.91 -26.27 -11.39
C GLU A 376 9.79 -25.72 -12.27
N GLU A 377 8.56 -26.19 -12.09
CA GLU A 377 7.38 -25.69 -12.78
C GLU A 377 6.94 -24.31 -12.28
N HIS A 378 7.10 -24.06 -10.97
CA HIS A 378 6.71 -22.80 -10.30
C HIS A 378 7.90 -22.14 -9.61
N PRO A 379 8.86 -21.59 -10.36
CA PRO A 379 10.11 -21.04 -9.79
C PRO A 379 9.89 -19.75 -8.99
N LEU A 380 8.75 -19.07 -9.16
CA LEU A 380 8.35 -17.89 -8.38
C LEU A 380 7.48 -18.25 -7.17
N GLY A 381 7.11 -19.52 -7.00
CA GLY A 381 6.30 -20.05 -5.91
C GLY A 381 5.11 -20.87 -6.42
N VAL A 382 4.85 -21.98 -5.73
CA VAL A 382 3.66 -22.82 -6.01
C VAL A 382 2.38 -22.06 -5.61
N TYR A 383 2.43 -21.33 -4.50
CA TYR A 383 1.35 -20.48 -3.98
C TYR A 383 1.61 -19.02 -4.31
N HIS A 384 1.71 -18.74 -5.59
CA HIS A 384 2.03 -17.47 -6.22
C HIS A 384 1.29 -17.37 -7.54
N PRO A 385 1.01 -16.19 -8.10
CA PRO A 385 0.42 -16.08 -9.44
C PRO A 385 1.18 -16.93 -10.47
N HIS A 386 0.48 -17.84 -11.15
CA HIS A 386 1.09 -18.71 -12.14
C HIS A 386 1.38 -17.97 -13.45
N ALA A 387 2.27 -18.53 -14.26
CA ALA A 387 2.83 -17.89 -15.46
C ALA A 387 1.76 -17.36 -16.43
N LYS A 388 0.64 -18.06 -16.60
CA LYS A 388 -0.47 -17.64 -17.46
C LYS A 388 -1.10 -16.29 -17.06
N LEU A 389 -0.98 -15.88 -15.77
CA LEU A 389 -1.54 -14.63 -15.24
C LEU A 389 -0.54 -13.47 -15.23
N HIS A 390 0.74 -13.72 -15.56
CA HIS A 390 1.82 -12.74 -15.46
C HIS A 390 1.68 -11.55 -16.40
N HIS A 391 0.87 -11.69 -17.46
CA HIS A 391 0.57 -10.57 -18.34
C HIS A 391 -0.20 -9.44 -17.62
N ILE A 392 -0.94 -9.76 -16.55
CA ILE A 392 -1.65 -8.81 -15.68
C ILE A 392 -0.89 -8.62 -14.36
N LYS A 393 -0.61 -9.70 -13.62
CA LYS A 393 0.01 -9.65 -12.29
C LYS A 393 1.08 -10.72 -12.13
N LYS A 394 2.34 -10.30 -12.00
CA LYS A 394 3.51 -11.18 -11.83
C LYS A 394 4.12 -11.05 -10.43
N GLU A 395 3.94 -9.91 -9.78
CA GLU A 395 4.57 -9.58 -8.51
C GLU A 395 4.00 -10.42 -7.37
N ASN A 396 4.75 -10.53 -6.29
CA ASN A 396 4.34 -11.19 -5.06
C ASN A 396 3.01 -10.60 -4.53
N ILE A 397 2.19 -11.45 -3.94
CA ILE A 397 0.91 -11.05 -3.32
C ILE A 397 1.17 -10.63 -1.88
N GLY A 398 1.17 -9.33 -1.67
CA GLY A 398 1.34 -8.69 -0.36
C GLY A 398 0.03 -8.49 0.38
N LEU A 399 0.11 -7.84 1.55
CA LEU A 399 -1.01 -7.62 2.46
C LEU A 399 -2.26 -7.02 1.77
N ILE A 400 -2.06 -6.01 0.91
CA ILE A 400 -3.15 -5.26 0.28
C ILE A 400 -3.91 -6.17 -0.69
N GLU A 401 -3.18 -6.90 -1.54
CA GLU A 401 -3.78 -7.84 -2.49
C GLU A 401 -4.48 -8.98 -1.76
N VAL A 402 -3.89 -9.52 -0.70
CA VAL A 402 -4.48 -10.55 0.14
C VAL A 402 -5.89 -10.17 0.62
N MET A 403 -6.10 -8.90 0.92
CA MET A 403 -7.38 -8.39 1.40
C MET A 403 -8.40 -8.09 0.30
N GLY A 404 -8.02 -8.18 -0.99
CA GLY A 404 -8.92 -8.04 -2.13
C GLY A 404 -8.80 -6.72 -2.91
N LEU A 405 -7.67 -6.01 -2.80
CA LEU A 405 -7.37 -4.84 -3.62
C LEU A 405 -6.14 -5.10 -4.49
N ALA A 406 -6.33 -5.19 -5.81
CA ALA A 406 -5.24 -5.29 -6.77
C ALA A 406 -4.54 -3.95 -6.96
N VAL A 407 -3.22 -3.94 -6.82
CA VAL A 407 -2.37 -2.82 -7.25
C VAL A 407 -1.61 -3.26 -8.49
N LEU A 408 -2.05 -2.77 -9.65
CA LEU A 408 -1.54 -3.18 -10.95
C LEU A 408 -0.57 -2.14 -11.54
N PRO A 409 0.38 -2.56 -12.38
CA PRO A 409 1.38 -1.66 -12.96
C PRO A 409 0.79 -0.69 -13.99
N SER A 410 1.39 0.50 -14.08
CA SER A 410 0.97 1.61 -14.97
C SER A 410 0.93 1.23 -16.46
N ARG A 411 1.80 0.31 -16.91
CA ARG A 411 1.84 -0.17 -18.29
C ARG A 411 0.48 -0.68 -18.79
N LEU A 412 -0.32 -1.26 -17.90
CA LEU A 412 -1.63 -1.83 -18.26
C LEU A 412 -2.60 -0.80 -18.82
N LYS A 413 -2.47 0.49 -18.45
CA LYS A 413 -3.31 1.53 -19.04
C LYS A 413 -3.16 1.58 -20.56
N SER A 414 -1.93 1.80 -21.03
CA SER A 414 -1.66 1.91 -22.48
C SER A 414 -1.81 0.57 -23.21
N GLU A 415 -1.49 -0.54 -22.56
CA GLU A 415 -1.67 -1.88 -23.12
C GLU A 415 -3.16 -2.19 -23.35
N MET A 416 -4.04 -1.84 -22.40
CA MET A 416 -5.48 -2.09 -22.56
C MET A 416 -6.12 -1.16 -23.58
N GLU A 417 -5.70 0.10 -23.70
CA GLU A 417 -6.13 1.02 -24.75
C GLU A 417 -5.78 0.45 -26.14
N GLN A 418 -4.54 0.00 -26.34
CA GLN A 418 -4.09 -0.61 -27.59
C GLN A 418 -4.79 -1.96 -27.87
N LEU A 419 -5.05 -2.75 -26.83
CA LEU A 419 -5.75 -4.01 -26.95
C LEU A 419 -7.21 -3.82 -27.37
N ALA A 420 -7.89 -2.82 -26.79
CA ALA A 420 -9.24 -2.44 -27.16
C ALA A 420 -9.33 -2.07 -28.66
N ASP A 421 -8.41 -1.23 -29.14
CA ASP A 421 -8.33 -0.85 -30.55
C ASP A 421 -8.08 -2.08 -31.45
N ALA A 422 -7.15 -2.96 -31.06
CA ALA A 422 -6.84 -4.17 -31.82
C ALA A 422 -8.05 -5.13 -31.94
N ILE A 423 -8.81 -5.32 -30.84
CA ILE A 423 -10.02 -6.16 -30.84
C ILE A 423 -11.10 -5.55 -31.74
N LEU A 424 -11.38 -4.25 -31.63
CA LEU A 424 -12.39 -3.56 -32.44
C LEU A 424 -12.08 -3.56 -33.94
N GLU A 425 -10.79 -3.48 -34.27
CA GLU A 425 -10.32 -3.47 -35.66
C GLU A 425 -10.09 -4.89 -36.24
N GLY A 426 -10.24 -5.95 -35.42
CA GLY A 426 -9.98 -7.33 -35.83
C GLY A 426 -8.51 -7.61 -36.18
N LYS A 427 -7.57 -6.88 -35.55
CA LYS A 427 -6.12 -7.03 -35.75
C LYS A 427 -5.60 -8.28 -35.05
N ASP A 428 -4.56 -8.90 -35.64
CA ASP A 428 -3.84 -9.99 -35.01
C ASP A 428 -3.03 -9.50 -33.83
N ILE A 429 -3.49 -9.84 -32.62
CA ILE A 429 -2.87 -9.46 -31.34
C ILE A 429 -1.47 -10.08 -31.21
N ARG A 430 -1.28 -11.32 -31.72
CA ARG A 430 0.00 -12.04 -31.63
C ARG A 430 1.11 -11.40 -32.47
N SER A 431 0.76 -10.63 -33.50
CA SER A 431 1.73 -9.91 -34.33
C SER A 431 2.28 -8.63 -33.66
N ASN A 432 1.72 -8.19 -32.54
CA ASN A 432 2.16 -6.99 -31.82
C ASN A 432 2.98 -7.39 -30.59
N GLU A 433 4.26 -7.05 -30.56
CA GLU A 433 5.21 -7.38 -29.47
C GLU A 433 4.74 -6.93 -28.08
N VAL A 434 3.99 -5.83 -27.98
CA VAL A 434 3.46 -5.31 -26.70
C VAL A 434 2.25 -6.13 -26.24
N LEU A 435 1.41 -6.57 -27.17
CA LEU A 435 0.11 -7.21 -26.91
C LEU A 435 0.15 -8.73 -26.94
N GLU A 436 1.17 -9.34 -27.54
CA GLU A 436 1.31 -10.81 -27.71
C GLU A 436 1.06 -11.57 -26.40
N LYS A 437 1.59 -11.06 -25.30
CA LYS A 437 1.42 -11.64 -23.95
C LYS A 437 -0.03 -11.72 -23.46
N HIS A 438 -0.95 -10.96 -24.07
CA HIS A 438 -2.38 -10.96 -23.74
C HIS A 438 -3.20 -11.85 -24.69
N ALA A 439 -2.60 -12.38 -25.76
CA ALA A 439 -3.33 -13.05 -26.84
C ALA A 439 -4.12 -14.28 -26.36
N ASP A 440 -3.49 -15.17 -25.58
CA ASP A 440 -4.15 -16.38 -25.06
C ASP A 440 -5.35 -16.01 -24.18
N TRP A 441 -5.18 -15.02 -23.31
CA TRP A 441 -6.25 -14.49 -22.45
C TRP A 441 -7.41 -13.91 -23.24
N VAL A 442 -7.13 -13.14 -24.31
CA VAL A 442 -8.17 -12.59 -25.19
C VAL A 442 -8.92 -13.70 -25.90
N GLU A 443 -8.24 -14.73 -26.40
CA GLU A 443 -8.87 -15.90 -27.05
C GLU A 443 -9.78 -16.67 -26.08
N GLU A 444 -9.44 -16.72 -24.78
CA GLU A 444 -10.26 -17.37 -23.75
C GLU A 444 -11.53 -16.59 -23.41
N PHE A 445 -11.46 -15.26 -23.29
CA PHE A 445 -12.63 -14.49 -22.84
C PHE A 445 -13.49 -13.95 -23.98
N LEU A 446 -12.90 -13.61 -25.12
CA LEU A 446 -13.61 -12.95 -26.22
C LEU A 446 -14.90 -13.68 -26.67
N PRO A 447 -14.93 -15.03 -26.74
CA PRO A 447 -16.15 -15.79 -27.11
C PRO A 447 -17.31 -15.67 -26.11
N LYS A 448 -17.08 -15.16 -24.89
CA LYS A 448 -18.14 -14.94 -23.90
C LYS A 448 -19.02 -13.73 -24.24
N TYR A 449 -18.53 -12.82 -25.09
CA TYR A 449 -19.17 -11.55 -25.44
C TYR A 449 -19.63 -11.57 -26.90
N THR A 450 -20.91 -11.29 -27.11
CA THR A 450 -21.54 -11.32 -28.46
C THR A 450 -21.66 -9.96 -29.11
N ASP A 451 -21.56 -8.89 -28.32
CA ASP A 451 -21.76 -7.50 -28.79
C ASP A 451 -20.65 -6.61 -28.19
N ILE A 452 -19.54 -6.52 -28.93
CA ILE A 452 -18.38 -5.73 -28.52
C ILE A 452 -18.34 -4.46 -29.33
N THR A 453 -18.43 -3.32 -28.65
CA THR A 453 -18.48 -1.99 -29.25
C THR A 453 -17.42 -1.08 -28.64
N LYS A 454 -17.19 0.08 -29.25
CA LYS A 454 -16.27 1.07 -28.73
C LYS A 454 -16.69 1.59 -27.34
N GLU A 455 -17.99 1.56 -27.06
CA GLU A 455 -18.58 2.05 -25.81
C GLU A 455 -18.38 1.07 -24.66
N ASN A 456 -18.29 -0.24 -24.90
CA ASN A 456 -18.26 -1.26 -23.84
C ASN A 456 -16.94 -2.04 -23.74
N ILE A 457 -16.03 -1.95 -24.71
CA ILE A 457 -14.80 -2.76 -24.73
C ILE A 457 -13.93 -2.53 -23.49
N MET A 458 -13.82 -1.30 -23.00
CA MET A 458 -13.02 -1.01 -21.80
C MET A 458 -13.65 -1.62 -20.54
N ASP A 459 -14.98 -1.60 -20.43
CA ASP A 459 -15.68 -2.22 -19.29
C ASP A 459 -15.49 -3.74 -19.31
N ILE A 460 -15.52 -4.37 -20.51
CA ILE A 460 -15.21 -5.78 -20.68
C ILE A 460 -13.79 -6.09 -20.23
N LEU A 461 -12.80 -5.32 -20.67
CA LEU A 461 -11.41 -5.51 -20.27
C LEU A 461 -11.21 -5.31 -18.76
N HIS A 462 -11.86 -4.33 -18.16
CA HIS A 462 -11.83 -4.13 -16.71
C HIS A 462 -12.41 -5.31 -15.94
N GLU A 463 -13.57 -5.83 -16.38
CA GLU A 463 -14.18 -7.01 -15.77
C GLU A 463 -13.25 -8.24 -15.87
N GLU A 464 -12.70 -8.52 -17.05
CA GLU A 464 -11.84 -9.67 -17.27
C GLU A 464 -10.48 -9.54 -16.54
N ILE A 465 -9.93 -8.31 -16.35
CA ILE A 465 -8.78 -8.07 -15.48
C ILE A 465 -9.11 -8.41 -14.03
N GLY A 466 -10.29 -8.04 -13.55
CA GLY A 466 -10.75 -8.39 -12.21
C GLY A 466 -10.89 -9.90 -12.01
N GLN A 467 -11.37 -10.62 -13.03
CA GLN A 467 -11.44 -12.11 -13.00
C GLN A 467 -10.03 -12.74 -12.99
N VAL A 468 -9.06 -12.13 -13.70
CA VAL A 468 -7.64 -12.56 -13.60
C VAL A 468 -7.12 -12.34 -12.19
N PHE A 469 -7.44 -11.22 -11.54
CA PHE A 469 -7.02 -10.98 -10.15
C PHE A 469 -7.65 -11.98 -9.18
N ASN A 470 -8.91 -12.37 -9.38
CA ASN A 470 -9.51 -13.46 -8.61
C ASN A 470 -8.70 -14.76 -8.73
N GLN A 471 -8.31 -15.16 -9.95
CA GLN A 471 -7.46 -16.33 -10.18
C GLN A 471 -6.06 -16.18 -9.52
N VAL A 472 -5.50 -14.97 -9.54
CA VAL A 472 -4.24 -14.65 -8.85
C VAL A 472 -4.32 -14.98 -7.36
N LEU A 473 -5.42 -14.62 -6.69
CA LEU A 473 -5.62 -14.95 -5.28
C LEU A 473 -5.89 -16.44 -5.05
N GLU A 474 -6.58 -17.10 -5.96
CA GLU A 474 -6.78 -18.56 -5.93
C GLU A 474 -5.45 -19.31 -6.09
N ASP A 475 -4.57 -18.87 -6.99
CA ASP A 475 -3.23 -19.43 -7.14
C ASP A 475 -2.38 -19.22 -5.87
N ALA A 476 -2.49 -18.04 -5.25
CA ALA A 476 -1.78 -17.70 -4.01
C ALA A 476 -2.34 -18.40 -2.76
N GLY A 477 -3.55 -18.93 -2.80
CA GLY A 477 -4.18 -19.68 -1.71
C GLY A 477 -3.52 -21.05 -1.50
N VAL A 478 -3.21 -21.37 -0.24
CA VAL A 478 -2.57 -22.66 0.12
C VAL A 478 -3.56 -23.81 -0.08
N TYR A 479 -4.77 -23.69 0.46
CA TYR A 479 -5.84 -24.64 0.24
C TYR A 479 -6.79 -24.12 -0.83
N LYS A 480 -6.91 -24.85 -1.94
CA LYS A 480 -7.75 -24.46 -3.06
C LYS A 480 -9.24 -24.58 -2.71
N GLN A 481 -10.08 -23.81 -3.38
CA GLN A 481 -11.53 -23.79 -3.16
C GLN A 481 -12.25 -24.98 -3.83
N THR A 482 -11.61 -26.14 -3.83
CA THR A 482 -12.15 -27.44 -4.26
C THR A 482 -12.60 -28.25 -3.05
N GLU A 483 -13.26 -29.37 -3.27
CA GLU A 483 -13.66 -30.28 -2.18
C GLU A 483 -12.43 -30.85 -1.46
N GLU A 484 -11.39 -31.24 -2.23
CA GLU A 484 -10.13 -31.78 -1.70
C GLU A 484 -9.36 -30.69 -0.92
N GLY A 485 -9.31 -29.46 -1.46
CA GLY A 485 -8.64 -28.35 -0.79
C GLY A 485 -9.32 -27.97 0.53
N ARG A 486 -10.65 -27.93 0.57
CA ARG A 486 -11.38 -27.72 1.81
C ARG A 486 -11.18 -28.84 2.82
N ALA A 487 -11.20 -30.10 2.37
CA ALA A 487 -10.92 -31.24 3.24
C ALA A 487 -9.48 -31.20 3.80
N ALA A 488 -8.50 -30.75 3.02
CA ALA A 488 -7.14 -30.52 3.49
C ALA A 488 -7.05 -29.41 4.52
N PHE A 489 -7.77 -28.30 4.32
CA PHE A 489 -7.85 -27.22 5.30
C PHE A 489 -8.47 -27.70 6.61
N GLU A 490 -9.52 -28.52 6.55
CA GLU A 490 -10.14 -29.13 7.72
C GLU A 490 -9.20 -30.09 8.47
N ARG A 491 -8.34 -30.83 7.76
CA ARG A 491 -7.30 -31.64 8.42
C ARG A 491 -6.33 -30.80 9.22
N PHE A 492 -5.91 -29.65 8.67
CA PHE A 492 -5.05 -28.74 9.42
C PHE A 492 -5.76 -28.20 10.67
N VAL A 493 -6.96 -27.65 10.50
CA VAL A 493 -7.73 -27.10 11.65
C VAL A 493 -8.04 -28.20 12.69
N GLY A 494 -8.32 -29.42 12.25
CA GLY A 494 -8.52 -30.56 13.14
C GLY A 494 -7.27 -31.03 13.88
N SER A 495 -6.09 -30.54 13.49
CA SER A 495 -4.82 -30.83 14.18
C SER A 495 -4.42 -29.77 15.22
N LEU A 496 -5.18 -28.67 15.31
CA LEU A 496 -4.97 -27.61 16.31
C LEU A 496 -5.39 -28.10 17.71
#